data_534274e0833acfccca206b2d7d3745c7
#
_entry.id   534274e0833acfccca206b2d7d3745c7
#
_cell.length_a   1.000
_cell.length_b   1.000
_cell.length_c   1.000
_cell.angle_alpha   90.00
_cell.angle_beta   90.00
_cell.angle_gamma   90.00
#
_symmetry.space_group_name_H-M   'P 1'
#
loop_
_entity.id
_entity.type
_entity.pdbx_description
1 polymer ?
#
loop_
_entity_poly.entity_id
_entity_poly.type
_entity_poly.pdbx_seq_one_letter_code
_entity_poly.pdbx_strand_id
1 'polypeptide(L)'
;DIMGTYMYDQQAGEFKLRPGPLFTNVLLADEINRAPPKTQAALLEAMEEKQVTIEGITHKLPAPFITIATQNPIEQEGTYPLPEAQMDRFLMKMSMGYPDRQEEKSILQRRKLRGKDGHDVETITSPKKVVAMQKALETVHVDAAILTYIVELVHRTREDHRVVTGASPRASQSLFKTARASAAIDGRDYVIPDDVKRVALDVVSHRIVCLLYTSPS
;
A
#
# COMPACT_ATOMS: atom_id res chain seq x y z
N ASP A 1 -18.75 -10.00 -2.40
CA ASP A 1 -18.36 -8.79 -3.12
C ASP A 1 -17.84 -7.74 -2.14
N ILE A 2 -16.63 -7.23 -2.36
CA ILE A 2 -15.98 -6.27 -1.43
C ILE A 2 -16.57 -4.86 -1.53
N MET A 3 -17.27 -4.53 -2.62
CA MET A 3 -17.88 -3.22 -2.85
C MET A 3 -19.21 -3.06 -2.09
N GLY A 4 -19.92 -4.15 -1.87
CA GLY A 4 -21.30 -4.15 -1.38
C GLY A 4 -22.31 -4.38 -2.51
N THR A 5 -23.57 -4.32 -2.18
CA THR A 5 -24.69 -4.59 -3.11
C THR A 5 -25.90 -3.77 -2.73
N TYR A 6 -26.78 -3.51 -3.69
CA TYR A 6 -28.09 -2.96 -3.41
C TYR A 6 -29.04 -4.06 -2.99
N MET A 7 -29.76 -3.82 -1.91
CA MET A 7 -30.80 -4.72 -1.40
C MET A 7 -32.13 -3.97 -1.35
N TYR A 8 -33.21 -4.66 -1.74
CA TYR A 8 -34.56 -4.09 -1.65
C TYR A 8 -35.00 -4.06 -0.19
N ASP A 9 -35.27 -2.87 0.32
CA ASP A 9 -35.84 -2.63 1.64
C ASP A 9 -37.37 -2.68 1.51
N GLN A 10 -37.98 -3.76 1.98
CA GLN A 10 -39.44 -3.96 1.89
C GLN A 10 -40.23 -2.94 2.70
N GLN A 11 -39.67 -2.39 3.78
CA GLN A 11 -40.35 -1.39 4.61
C GLN A 11 -40.33 -0.02 3.97
N ALA A 12 -39.22 0.35 3.32
CA ALA A 12 -39.06 1.63 2.64
C ALA A 12 -39.55 1.60 1.18
N GLY A 13 -39.73 0.40 0.58
CA GLY A 13 -40.11 0.26 -0.82
C GLY A 13 -39.03 0.66 -1.82
N GLU A 14 -37.75 0.70 -1.40
CA GLU A 14 -36.63 1.20 -2.22
C GLU A 14 -35.40 0.31 -2.12
N PHE A 15 -34.50 0.41 -3.11
CA PHE A 15 -33.19 -0.23 -3.06
C PHE A 15 -32.22 0.60 -2.21
N LYS A 16 -31.66 -0.03 -1.18
CA LYS A 16 -30.62 0.58 -0.31
C LYS A 16 -29.28 -0.09 -0.49
N LEU A 17 -28.22 0.72 -0.56
CA LEU A 17 -26.88 0.19 -0.58
C LEU A 17 -26.55 -0.46 0.77
N ARG A 18 -26.17 -1.73 0.73
CA ARG A 18 -25.48 -2.41 1.82
C ARG A 18 -23.99 -2.32 1.54
N PRO A 19 -23.24 -1.41 2.23
CA PRO A 19 -21.83 -1.20 1.93
C PRO A 19 -21.01 -2.45 2.25
N GLY A 20 -20.03 -2.73 1.39
CA GLY A 20 -19.07 -3.82 1.58
C GLY A 20 -17.83 -3.37 2.37
N PRO A 21 -16.85 -4.28 2.55
CA PRO A 21 -15.61 -4.01 3.29
C PRO A 21 -14.78 -2.82 2.82
N LEU A 22 -14.95 -2.36 1.56
CA LEU A 22 -14.24 -1.18 1.05
C LEU A 22 -14.66 0.13 1.76
N PHE A 23 -15.83 0.19 2.40
CA PHE A 23 -16.29 1.38 3.11
C PHE A 23 -15.67 1.47 4.52
N THR A 24 -14.34 1.57 4.56
CA THR A 24 -13.54 1.65 5.78
C THR A 24 -12.39 2.65 5.63
N ASN A 25 -11.79 3.07 6.74
CA ASN A 25 -10.62 3.93 6.71
C ASN A 25 -9.31 3.14 6.49
N VAL A 26 -9.22 1.92 7.03
CA VAL A 26 -8.08 1.03 6.86
C VAL A 26 -8.59 -0.33 6.41
N LEU A 27 -8.19 -0.74 5.23
CA LEU A 27 -8.51 -2.04 4.66
C LEU A 27 -7.28 -2.95 4.71
N LEU A 28 -7.42 -4.10 5.36
CA LEU A 28 -6.46 -5.19 5.25
C LEU A 28 -6.98 -6.21 4.22
N ALA A 29 -6.30 -6.28 3.08
CA ALA A 29 -6.55 -7.26 2.03
C ALA A 29 -5.54 -8.41 2.15
N ASP A 30 -5.88 -9.38 2.98
CA ASP A 30 -5.00 -10.52 3.22
C ASP A 30 -5.01 -11.46 2.02
N GLU A 31 -3.84 -11.96 1.61
CA GLU A 31 -3.63 -12.86 0.48
C GLU A 31 -4.31 -12.37 -0.81
N ILE A 32 -4.06 -11.11 -1.21
CA ILE A 32 -4.71 -10.49 -2.38
C ILE A 32 -4.53 -11.30 -3.68
N ASN A 33 -3.45 -12.06 -3.80
CA ASN A 33 -3.19 -12.95 -4.93
C ASN A 33 -4.14 -14.16 -5.00
N ARG A 34 -4.92 -14.46 -3.96
CA ARG A 34 -6.01 -15.45 -3.98
C ARG A 34 -7.37 -14.86 -4.36
N ALA A 35 -7.49 -13.54 -4.34
CA ALA A 35 -8.72 -12.88 -4.71
C ALA A 35 -8.97 -12.96 -6.22
N PRO A 36 -10.22 -13.22 -6.68
CA PRO A 36 -10.55 -13.20 -8.10
C PRO A 36 -10.22 -11.85 -8.76
N PRO A 37 -9.90 -11.82 -10.06
CA PRO A 37 -9.52 -10.61 -10.79
C PRO A 37 -10.52 -9.45 -10.65
N LYS A 38 -11.81 -9.73 -10.58
CA LYS A 38 -12.85 -8.70 -10.35
C LYS A 38 -12.68 -8.01 -8.99
N THR A 39 -12.35 -8.77 -7.96
CA THR A 39 -12.11 -8.24 -6.60
C THR A 39 -10.82 -7.42 -6.56
N GLN A 40 -9.76 -7.91 -7.21
CA GLN A 40 -8.51 -7.15 -7.35
C GLN A 40 -8.73 -5.83 -8.08
N ALA A 41 -9.48 -5.83 -9.20
CA ALA A 41 -9.79 -4.62 -9.95
C ALA A 41 -10.56 -3.58 -9.13
N ALA A 42 -11.58 -4.02 -8.37
CA ALA A 42 -12.35 -3.15 -7.47
C ALA A 42 -11.48 -2.53 -6.36
N LEU A 43 -10.56 -3.31 -5.79
CA LEU A 43 -9.61 -2.81 -4.80
C LEU A 43 -8.67 -1.76 -5.39
N LEU A 44 -8.13 -2.01 -6.58
CA LEU A 44 -7.21 -1.10 -7.27
C LEU A 44 -7.89 0.22 -7.68
N GLU A 45 -9.16 0.17 -8.12
CA GLU A 45 -9.98 1.36 -8.35
C GLU A 45 -10.14 2.16 -7.05
N ALA A 46 -10.54 1.49 -5.98
CA ALA A 46 -10.71 2.12 -4.66
C ALA A 46 -9.41 2.77 -4.15
N MET A 47 -8.26 2.13 -4.38
CA MET A 47 -6.95 2.67 -3.98
C MET A 47 -6.57 3.94 -4.76
N GLU A 48 -6.88 4.00 -6.04
CA GLU A 48 -6.48 5.11 -6.92
C GLU A 48 -7.48 6.27 -6.83
N GLU A 49 -8.76 5.97 -7.01
CA GLU A 49 -9.82 6.96 -7.16
C GLU A 49 -10.46 7.38 -5.83
N LYS A 50 -10.19 6.65 -4.73
CA LYS A 50 -10.86 6.85 -3.43
C LYS A 50 -12.39 6.79 -3.53
N GLN A 51 -12.90 6.00 -4.46
CA GLN A 51 -14.30 5.76 -4.74
C GLN A 51 -14.51 4.35 -5.28
N VAL A 52 -15.75 3.91 -5.30
CA VAL A 52 -16.18 2.65 -5.92
C VAL A 52 -17.45 2.87 -6.73
N THR A 53 -17.58 2.16 -7.84
CA THR A 53 -18.77 2.22 -8.69
C THR A 53 -19.58 0.93 -8.54
N ILE A 54 -20.80 1.04 -8.03
CA ILE A 54 -21.73 -0.08 -7.78
C ILE A 54 -22.97 0.15 -8.64
N GLU A 55 -23.27 -0.75 -9.57
CA GLU A 55 -24.42 -0.66 -10.48
C GLU A 55 -24.53 0.70 -11.18
N GLY A 56 -23.38 1.27 -11.59
CA GLY A 56 -23.33 2.56 -12.29
C GLY A 56 -23.37 3.80 -11.37
N ILE A 57 -23.52 3.62 -10.07
CA ILE A 57 -23.54 4.73 -9.09
C ILE A 57 -22.18 4.78 -8.38
N THR A 58 -21.53 5.95 -8.41
CA THR A 58 -20.22 6.18 -7.78
C THR A 58 -20.39 6.63 -6.33
N HIS A 59 -19.72 5.92 -5.43
CA HIS A 59 -19.69 6.18 -3.99
C HIS A 59 -18.29 6.54 -3.55
N LYS A 60 -18.13 7.69 -2.89
CA LYS A 60 -16.85 8.09 -2.28
C LYS A 60 -16.54 7.26 -1.04
N LEU A 61 -15.29 6.86 -0.90
CA LEU A 61 -14.82 6.17 0.29
C LEU A 61 -14.49 7.15 1.42
N PRO A 62 -14.57 6.71 2.68
CA PRO A 62 -14.23 7.56 3.81
C PRO A 62 -12.74 7.95 3.80
N ALA A 63 -12.43 9.20 4.19
CA ALA A 63 -11.06 9.67 4.30
C ALA A 63 -10.56 9.59 5.77
N PRO A 64 -9.31 9.16 6.01
CA PRO A 64 -8.37 8.60 5.03
C PRO A 64 -8.79 7.21 4.57
N PHE A 65 -8.44 6.81 3.35
CA PHE A 65 -8.56 5.42 2.90
C PHE A 65 -7.15 4.86 2.67
N ILE A 66 -6.78 3.88 3.49
CA ILE A 66 -5.47 3.23 3.48
C ILE A 66 -5.67 1.74 3.22
N THR A 67 -4.92 1.19 2.28
CA THR A 67 -4.94 -0.25 1.98
C THR A 67 -3.60 -0.88 2.35
N ILE A 68 -3.67 -1.96 3.12
CA ILE A 68 -2.56 -2.86 3.38
C ILE A 68 -2.92 -4.18 2.74
N ALA A 69 -2.11 -4.65 1.79
CA ALA A 69 -2.32 -5.94 1.14
C ALA A 69 -1.15 -6.87 1.46
N THR A 70 -1.44 -8.15 1.71
CA THR A 70 -0.43 -9.18 1.84
C THR A 70 -0.44 -10.11 0.62
N GLN A 71 0.72 -10.69 0.33
CA GLN A 71 0.87 -11.76 -0.64
C GLN A 71 1.64 -12.90 0.01
N ASN A 72 1.19 -14.13 -0.18
CA ASN A 72 1.96 -15.30 0.17
C ASN A 72 2.74 -15.79 -1.07
N PRO A 73 4.07 -15.66 -1.11
CA PRO A 73 4.86 -16.02 -2.29
C PRO A 73 5.02 -17.53 -2.50
N ILE A 74 4.73 -18.34 -1.48
CA ILE A 74 5.01 -19.79 -1.50
C ILE A 74 3.92 -20.58 -2.23
N GLU A 75 2.69 -20.07 -2.23
CA GLU A 75 1.55 -20.76 -2.85
C GLU A 75 1.37 -20.34 -4.31
N GLN A 76 1.54 -21.30 -5.23
CA GLN A 76 1.34 -21.09 -6.67
C GLN A 76 -0.02 -21.60 -7.17
N GLU A 77 -0.58 -22.65 -6.56
CA GLU A 77 -1.87 -23.20 -6.97
C GLU A 77 -3.05 -22.35 -6.48
N GLY A 78 -3.99 -22.06 -7.38
CA GLY A 78 -5.18 -21.29 -7.07
C GLY A 78 -4.97 -19.80 -6.86
N THR A 79 -3.84 -19.25 -7.31
CA THR A 79 -3.53 -17.83 -7.18
C THR A 79 -3.70 -17.08 -8.50
N TYR A 80 -4.06 -15.80 -8.38
CA TYR A 80 -4.14 -14.84 -9.48
C TYR A 80 -3.07 -13.76 -9.24
N PRO A 81 -1.83 -13.93 -9.73
CA PRO A 81 -0.78 -12.96 -9.51
C PRO A 81 -1.19 -11.59 -10.07
N LEU A 82 -0.90 -10.54 -9.30
CA LEU A 82 -1.12 -9.18 -9.76
C LEU A 82 -0.11 -8.85 -10.86
N PRO A 83 -0.56 -8.42 -12.07
CA PRO A 83 0.33 -7.94 -13.10
C PRO A 83 1.17 -6.75 -12.61
N GLU A 84 2.35 -6.56 -13.18
CA GLU A 84 3.29 -5.48 -12.82
C GLU A 84 2.64 -4.09 -12.85
N ALA A 85 1.84 -3.80 -13.87
CA ALA A 85 1.10 -2.54 -13.99
C ALA A 85 0.10 -2.30 -12.85
N GLN A 86 -0.39 -3.36 -12.22
CA GLN A 86 -1.26 -3.29 -11.05
C GLN A 86 -0.45 -3.15 -9.75
N MET A 87 0.70 -3.82 -9.68
CA MET A 87 1.64 -3.66 -8.56
C MET A 87 2.17 -2.24 -8.45
N ASP A 88 2.38 -1.53 -9.56
CA ASP A 88 2.83 -0.13 -9.61
C ASP A 88 1.88 0.85 -8.87
N ARG A 89 0.62 0.46 -8.63
CA ARG A 89 -0.36 1.26 -7.89
C ARG A 89 -0.16 1.26 -6.37
N PHE A 90 0.56 0.26 -5.84
CA PHE A 90 0.93 0.24 -4.42
C PHE A 90 2.06 1.23 -4.15
N LEU A 91 1.94 1.98 -3.06
CA LEU A 91 2.93 3.00 -2.69
C LEU A 91 4.30 2.37 -2.40
N MET A 92 4.30 1.30 -1.62
CA MET A 92 5.50 0.59 -1.15
C MET A 92 5.23 -0.92 -1.12
N LYS A 93 6.29 -1.71 -1.28
CA LYS A 93 6.29 -3.16 -1.05
C LYS A 93 7.43 -3.51 -0.09
N MET A 94 7.09 -4.12 1.01
CA MET A 94 8.04 -4.52 2.05
C MET A 94 8.03 -6.04 2.22
N SER A 95 9.17 -6.61 2.60
CA SER A 95 9.27 -8.00 3.02
C SER A 95 9.43 -8.05 4.54
N MET A 96 8.60 -8.86 5.19
CA MET A 96 8.67 -9.03 6.66
C MET A 96 9.82 -9.95 7.09
N GLY A 97 10.22 -10.89 6.21
CA GLY A 97 11.20 -11.92 6.58
C GLY A 97 10.70 -12.84 7.68
N TYR A 98 11.63 -13.64 8.21
CA TYR A 98 11.41 -14.45 9.41
C TYR A 98 12.08 -13.80 10.62
N PRO A 99 11.48 -13.90 11.83
CA PRO A 99 12.13 -13.46 13.03
C PRO A 99 13.40 -14.29 13.31
N ASP A 100 14.39 -13.67 13.95
CA ASP A 100 15.54 -14.41 14.44
C ASP A 100 15.19 -15.27 15.68
N ARG A 101 16.11 -16.13 16.12
CA ARG A 101 15.88 -17.03 17.27
C ARG A 101 15.52 -16.28 18.54
N GLN A 102 16.08 -15.11 18.76
CA GLN A 102 15.83 -14.32 19.96
C GLN A 102 14.45 -13.63 19.88
N GLU A 103 14.08 -13.18 18.72
CA GLU A 103 12.76 -12.61 18.44
C GLU A 103 11.67 -13.67 18.58
N GLU A 104 11.87 -14.88 18.02
CA GLU A 104 10.93 -16.00 18.22
C GLU A 104 10.74 -16.34 19.71
N LYS A 105 11.84 -16.40 20.47
CA LYS A 105 11.77 -16.61 21.92
C LYS A 105 10.98 -15.50 22.62
N SER A 106 11.20 -14.25 22.23
CA SER A 106 10.45 -13.09 22.75
C SER A 106 8.96 -13.15 22.44
N ILE A 107 8.58 -13.64 21.25
CA ILE A 107 7.18 -13.85 20.87
C ILE A 107 6.51 -14.84 21.83
N LEU A 108 7.16 -15.98 22.08
CA LEU A 108 6.64 -17.00 22.99
C LEU A 108 6.55 -16.49 24.43
N GLN A 109 7.57 -15.77 24.91
CA GLN A 109 7.56 -15.17 26.25
C GLN A 109 6.41 -14.17 26.41
N ARG A 110 6.22 -13.28 25.45
CA ARG A 110 5.12 -12.30 25.45
C ARG A 110 3.77 -12.99 25.41
N ARG A 111 3.61 -14.07 24.63
CA ARG A 111 2.37 -14.87 24.59
C ARG A 111 2.11 -15.54 25.95
N LYS A 112 3.14 -16.12 26.58
CA LYS A 112 3.05 -16.74 27.92
C LYS A 112 2.61 -15.73 28.98
N LEU A 113 3.23 -14.53 29.01
CA LEU A 113 2.88 -13.47 29.97
C LEU A 113 1.45 -12.96 29.79
N ARG A 114 0.99 -12.84 28.54
CA ARG A 114 -0.36 -12.34 28.23
C ARG A 114 -1.47 -13.34 28.57
N GLY A 115 -1.20 -14.64 28.52
CA GLY A 115 -2.18 -15.70 28.83
C GLY A 115 -3.31 -15.89 27.81
N LYS A 116 -3.46 -14.99 26.82
CA LYS A 116 -4.49 -15.01 25.76
C LYS A 116 -3.89 -14.66 24.41
N ASP A 117 -4.57 -15.04 23.30
CA ASP A 117 -4.11 -14.70 21.95
C ASP A 117 -4.42 -13.25 21.55
N GLY A 118 -5.50 -12.69 22.04
CA GLY A 118 -5.89 -11.31 21.79
C GLY A 118 -4.92 -10.28 22.35
N HIS A 119 -4.87 -9.11 21.70
CA HIS A 119 -4.17 -7.92 22.17
C HIS A 119 -5.19 -6.84 22.47
N ASP A 120 -5.07 -6.20 23.62
CA ASP A 120 -5.80 -4.97 23.90
C ASP A 120 -4.99 -3.81 23.30
N VAL A 121 -5.60 -3.08 22.37
CA VAL A 121 -4.96 -1.96 21.67
C VAL A 121 -5.68 -0.68 22.04
N GLU A 122 -4.93 0.29 22.56
CA GLU A 122 -5.48 1.61 22.87
C GLU A 122 -5.62 2.46 21.61
N THR A 123 -6.67 3.29 21.59
CA THR A 123 -6.86 4.26 20.50
C THR A 123 -5.92 5.44 20.66
N ILE A 124 -4.92 5.56 19.78
CA ILE A 124 -3.90 6.61 19.85
C ILE A 124 -4.18 7.81 18.92
N THR A 125 -5.06 7.64 17.93
CA THR A 125 -5.37 8.68 16.94
C THR A 125 -6.79 8.56 16.41
N SER A 126 -7.17 9.48 15.51
CA SER A 126 -8.49 9.47 14.85
C SER A 126 -8.33 9.73 13.35
N PRO A 127 -9.32 9.36 12.52
CA PRO A 127 -9.31 9.65 11.08
C PRO A 127 -9.03 11.12 10.76
N LYS A 128 -9.64 12.04 11.51
CA LYS A 128 -9.41 13.50 11.36
C LYS A 128 -7.95 13.89 11.59
N LYS A 129 -7.29 13.32 12.62
CA LYS A 129 -5.88 13.58 12.91
C LYS A 129 -4.97 13.04 11.80
N VAL A 130 -5.26 11.84 11.28
CA VAL A 130 -4.50 11.26 10.16
C VAL A 130 -4.61 12.12 8.90
N VAL A 131 -5.81 12.60 8.56
CA VAL A 131 -5.99 13.55 7.43
C VAL A 131 -5.23 14.85 7.66
N ALA A 132 -5.20 15.37 8.90
CA ALA A 132 -4.42 16.57 9.21
C ALA A 132 -2.90 16.32 9.05
N MET A 133 -2.39 15.15 9.47
CA MET A 133 -1.00 14.75 9.25
C MET A 133 -0.67 14.65 7.75
N GLN A 134 -1.55 14.04 6.94
CA GLN A 134 -1.38 13.97 5.49
C GLN A 134 -1.28 15.36 4.85
N LYS A 135 -2.11 16.31 5.29
CA LYS A 135 -2.04 17.71 4.82
C LYS A 135 -0.75 18.39 5.27
N ALA A 136 -0.30 18.16 6.50
CA ALA A 136 0.94 18.72 7.01
C ALA A 136 2.18 18.24 6.22
N LEU A 137 2.17 17.01 5.69
CA LEU A 137 3.25 16.55 4.81
C LEU A 137 3.42 17.40 3.56
N GLU A 138 2.36 18.06 3.08
CA GLU A 138 2.47 18.95 1.91
C GLU A 138 3.29 20.22 2.18
N THR A 139 3.53 20.57 3.43
CA THR A 139 4.39 21.71 3.82
C THR A 139 5.86 21.36 3.97
N VAL A 140 6.23 20.06 3.98
CA VAL A 140 7.64 19.65 4.04
C VAL A 140 8.37 20.08 2.77
N HIS A 141 9.41 20.86 2.94
CA HIS A 141 10.18 21.44 1.83
C HIS A 141 10.99 20.38 1.10
N VAL A 142 11.01 20.46 -0.23
CA VAL A 142 11.84 19.61 -1.11
C VAL A 142 12.61 20.50 -2.07
N ASP A 143 13.92 20.58 -1.89
CA ASP A 143 14.80 21.34 -2.76
C ASP A 143 14.83 20.80 -4.19
N ALA A 144 15.08 21.68 -5.18
CA ALA A 144 15.17 21.31 -6.59
C ALA A 144 16.23 20.23 -6.87
N ALA A 145 17.34 20.23 -6.11
CA ALA A 145 18.37 19.20 -6.21
C ALA A 145 17.86 17.83 -5.79
N ILE A 146 16.98 17.75 -4.78
CA ILE A 146 16.35 16.49 -4.35
C ILE A 146 15.35 16.01 -5.41
N LEU A 147 14.58 16.92 -6.02
CA LEU A 147 13.69 16.56 -7.15
C LEU A 147 14.48 15.96 -8.31
N THR A 148 15.59 16.60 -8.68
CA THR A 148 16.50 16.09 -9.73
C THR A 148 17.05 14.71 -9.33
N TYR A 149 17.50 14.54 -8.09
CA TYR A 149 18.02 13.26 -7.59
C TYR A 149 16.98 12.13 -7.69
N ILE A 150 15.72 12.39 -7.31
CA ILE A 150 14.62 11.41 -7.42
C ILE A 150 14.39 11.03 -8.90
N VAL A 151 14.34 12.02 -9.79
CA VAL A 151 14.13 11.78 -11.23
C VAL A 151 15.28 10.98 -11.84
N GLU A 152 16.52 11.35 -11.56
CA GLU A 152 17.71 10.63 -12.02
C GLU A 152 17.75 9.17 -11.53
N LEU A 153 17.41 8.94 -10.27
CA LEU A 153 17.35 7.61 -9.69
C LEU A 153 16.35 6.72 -10.46
N VAL A 154 15.15 7.25 -10.77
CA VAL A 154 14.13 6.51 -11.52
C VAL A 154 14.53 6.35 -12.99
N HIS A 155 15.10 7.38 -13.64
CA HIS A 155 15.59 7.30 -15.00
C HIS A 155 16.66 6.21 -15.19
N ARG A 156 17.62 6.10 -14.27
CA ARG A 156 18.65 5.06 -14.32
C ARG A 156 18.08 3.65 -14.32
N THR A 157 16.91 3.41 -13.72
CA THR A 157 16.26 2.09 -13.80
C THR A 157 15.80 1.75 -15.22
N ARG A 158 15.60 2.75 -16.09
CA ARG A 158 15.17 2.56 -17.50
C ARG A 158 16.34 2.41 -18.46
N GLU A 159 17.51 2.86 -18.05
CA GLU A 159 18.73 2.89 -18.88
C GLU A 159 19.67 1.72 -18.57
N ASP A 160 19.50 1.05 -17.42
CA ASP A 160 20.35 -0.05 -16.99
C ASP A 160 20.05 -1.30 -17.84
N HIS A 161 21.06 -1.83 -18.52
CA HIS A 161 20.97 -3.00 -19.40
C HIS A 161 20.51 -4.29 -18.68
N ARG A 162 20.56 -4.34 -17.36
CA ARG A 162 20.11 -5.47 -16.54
C ARG A 162 18.60 -5.40 -16.25
N VAL A 163 17.96 -4.30 -16.58
CA VAL A 163 16.53 -4.04 -16.33
C VAL A 163 15.75 -4.22 -17.61
N VAL A 164 14.78 -5.12 -17.62
CA VAL A 164 13.84 -5.32 -18.74
C VAL A 164 12.77 -4.24 -18.77
N THR A 165 12.20 -3.96 -17.58
CA THR A 165 11.18 -2.94 -17.41
C THR A 165 11.61 -2.00 -16.28
N GLY A 166 11.87 -0.74 -16.62
CA GLY A 166 12.22 0.29 -15.65
C GLY A 166 10.99 0.90 -14.97
N ALA A 167 11.20 1.56 -13.85
CA ALA A 167 10.15 2.15 -13.05
C ALA A 167 9.43 3.30 -13.78
N SER A 168 8.10 3.38 -13.61
CA SER A 168 7.24 4.41 -14.20
C SER A 168 7.40 5.77 -13.49
N PRO A 169 6.85 6.88 -14.03
CA PRO A 169 6.80 8.16 -13.33
C PRO A 169 6.08 8.10 -11.96
N ARG A 170 5.22 7.09 -11.72
CA ARG A 170 4.61 6.84 -10.41
C ARG A 170 5.66 6.57 -9.34
N ALA A 171 6.78 5.93 -9.69
CA ALA A 171 7.89 5.73 -8.77
C ALA A 171 8.47 7.06 -8.26
N SER A 172 8.69 8.04 -9.15
CA SER A 172 9.16 9.37 -8.75
C SER A 172 8.18 10.06 -7.81
N GLN A 173 6.87 9.99 -8.10
CA GLN A 173 5.82 10.55 -7.22
C GLN A 173 5.76 9.83 -5.87
N SER A 174 5.94 8.51 -5.86
CA SER A 174 5.95 7.70 -4.64
C SER A 174 7.18 8.02 -3.79
N LEU A 175 8.38 8.12 -4.39
CA LEU A 175 9.60 8.53 -3.70
C LEU A 175 9.46 9.94 -3.10
N PHE A 176 8.92 10.88 -3.86
CA PHE A 176 8.67 12.24 -3.39
C PHE A 176 7.76 12.25 -2.15
N LYS A 177 6.64 11.51 -2.17
CA LYS A 177 5.71 11.42 -1.03
C LYS A 177 6.33 10.74 0.18
N THR A 178 7.00 9.60 -0.03
CA THR A 178 7.56 8.81 1.07
C THR A 178 8.80 9.45 1.69
N ALA A 179 9.65 10.14 0.91
CA ALA A 179 10.77 10.90 1.43
C ALA A 179 10.32 12.06 2.33
N ARG A 180 9.24 12.78 1.96
CA ARG A 180 8.64 13.82 2.82
C ARG A 180 8.12 13.22 4.13
N ALA A 181 7.46 12.06 4.06
CA ALA A 181 6.99 11.36 5.25
C ALA A 181 8.17 10.91 6.13
N SER A 182 9.26 10.41 5.53
CA SER A 182 10.48 10.04 6.25
C SER A 182 11.07 11.23 7.01
N ALA A 183 11.23 12.38 6.35
CA ALA A 183 11.72 13.62 6.97
C ALA A 183 10.84 14.07 8.14
N ALA A 184 9.51 14.06 7.96
CA ALA A 184 8.55 14.45 8.98
C ALA A 184 8.57 13.52 10.20
N ILE A 185 8.73 12.20 10.00
CA ILE A 185 8.87 11.23 11.10
C ILE A 185 10.14 11.52 11.92
N ASP A 186 11.22 11.95 11.26
CA ASP A 186 12.46 12.37 11.92
C ASP A 186 12.38 13.80 12.52
N GLY A 187 11.20 14.44 12.49
CA GLY A 187 10.97 15.78 13.06
C GLY A 187 11.52 16.93 12.21
N ARG A 188 11.78 16.71 10.91
CA ARG A 188 12.30 17.73 10.00
C ARG A 188 11.18 18.24 9.07
N ASP A 189 11.25 19.49 8.70
CA ASP A 189 10.38 20.16 7.73
C ASP A 189 11.02 20.29 6.33
N TYR A 190 12.11 19.57 6.07
CA TYR A 190 12.79 19.49 4.79
C TYR A 190 13.34 18.08 4.53
N VAL A 191 13.44 17.71 3.25
CA VAL A 191 13.94 16.41 2.78
C VAL A 191 15.43 16.48 2.51
N ILE A 192 16.16 15.42 2.90
CA ILE A 192 17.58 15.20 2.58
C ILE A 192 17.74 13.95 1.71
N PRO A 193 18.88 13.74 1.00
CA PRO A 193 19.09 12.56 0.17
C PRO A 193 18.90 11.22 0.88
N ASP A 194 19.20 11.16 2.17
CA ASP A 194 19.09 9.93 2.96
C ASP A 194 17.62 9.53 3.20
N ASP A 195 16.67 10.48 3.21
CA ASP A 195 15.24 10.17 3.24
C ASP A 195 14.80 9.41 1.98
N VAL A 196 15.30 9.84 0.82
CA VAL A 196 15.03 9.17 -0.46
C VAL A 196 15.66 7.78 -0.46
N LYS A 197 16.93 7.64 -0.05
CA LYS A 197 17.64 6.36 0.00
C LYS A 197 16.95 5.35 0.93
N ARG A 198 16.50 5.80 2.10
CA ARG A 198 15.82 4.97 3.11
C ARG A 198 14.60 4.24 2.53
N VAL A 199 13.83 4.91 1.69
CA VAL A 199 12.58 4.38 1.13
C VAL A 199 12.73 3.84 -0.29
N ALA A 200 13.89 4.04 -0.93
CA ALA A 200 14.07 3.75 -2.35
C ALA A 200 13.81 2.29 -2.70
N LEU A 201 14.33 1.35 -1.90
CA LEU A 201 14.17 -0.08 -2.16
C LEU A 201 12.70 -0.48 -2.09
N ASP A 202 11.99 -0.09 -1.04
CA ASP A 202 10.59 -0.45 -0.82
C ASP A 202 9.65 0.19 -1.86
N VAL A 203 10.03 1.35 -2.39
CA VAL A 203 9.24 2.07 -3.41
C VAL A 203 9.54 1.57 -4.81
N VAL A 204 10.79 1.23 -5.13
CA VAL A 204 11.20 0.98 -6.53
C VAL A 204 11.24 -0.51 -6.87
N SER A 205 11.57 -1.41 -5.92
CA SER A 205 11.85 -2.83 -6.21
C SER A 205 10.69 -3.56 -6.91
N HIS A 206 9.45 -3.27 -6.55
CA HIS A 206 8.27 -3.93 -7.15
C HIS A 206 7.81 -3.29 -8.47
N ARG A 207 8.55 -2.28 -8.96
CA ARG A 207 8.28 -1.52 -10.20
C ARG A 207 9.30 -1.79 -11.29
N ILE A 208 10.30 -2.61 -11.01
CA ILE A 208 11.36 -2.97 -11.96
C ILE A 208 11.39 -4.47 -12.17
N VAL A 209 11.68 -4.88 -13.40
CA VAL A 209 11.91 -6.28 -13.77
C VAL A 209 13.33 -6.42 -14.25
N CYS A 210 14.11 -7.28 -13.58
CA CYS A 210 15.51 -7.52 -13.92
C CYS A 210 15.67 -8.82 -14.72
N LEU A 211 16.62 -8.86 -15.64
CA LEU A 211 16.96 -10.03 -16.45
C LEU A 211 17.29 -11.28 -15.62
N LEU A 212 17.84 -11.11 -14.43
CA LEU A 212 18.23 -12.20 -13.54
C LEU A 212 17.05 -13.02 -12.98
N TYR A 213 15.82 -12.48 -13.06
CA TYR A 213 14.61 -13.16 -12.58
C TYR A 213 13.81 -13.85 -13.70
N THR A 214 14.25 -13.74 -14.95
CA THR A 214 13.55 -14.32 -16.11
C THR A 214 14.08 -15.66 -16.57
N SER A 215 15.09 -16.24 -15.90
CA SER A 215 15.53 -17.60 -16.16
C SER A 215 14.77 -18.57 -15.24
N PRO A 216 13.80 -19.33 -15.75
CA PRO A 216 13.30 -20.48 -15.01
C PRO A 216 14.43 -21.51 -14.93
N SER A 217 14.85 -21.83 -13.73
CA SER A 217 15.67 -23.01 -13.44
C SER A 217 14.80 -24.26 -13.43
#